data_0b94869331568f61380b5859c08ffaa0
#
_entry.id   0b94869331568f61380b5859c08ffaa0
#
_cell.length_a   1.000
_cell.length_b   1.000
_cell.length_c   1.000
_cell.angle_alpha   90.00
_cell.angle_beta   90.00
_cell.angle_gamma   90.00
#
_symmetry.space_group_name_H-M   'P 1'
#
loop_
_entity.id
_entity.type
_entity.pdbx_description
1 polymer ?
#
loop_
_entity_poly.entity_id
_entity_poly.type
_entity_poly.pdbx_seq_one_letter_code
_entity_poly.pdbx_strand_id
1 'polypeptide(L)'
;MRTPWPVFALGILQADIIGALLVLGFLRFGVPPAERIRLQDLPTANFAVLLGYVVVAFGVGTILSLRLLVPVFRWQRRDALLSEDDPVVFQQARLRALRMPAYRVLISMVNWLVGSVVFIALSWPVASRAAPVLAAATLLGATATAIIGYLQSERVLRPVAVAALRGGPPVGFRRSGVVLRLLLTWALSTGVPLLMIVLAVVAGKFSLLEVSADSLFAPVLLMAVAALLIGLAGNVLSSMAIADPLRQLRWALGEVQRGNYNAHMQIYDATELGLLQAGFNDMVRELSERERLRDLFGRYVGEDVARRALERGTELGGQERDVAVLFIDLVGSTQLAATRPPGEVVGILNDFFRIVVDIVQRHGGFVNKFQGDAALCIFGAPLEHPDAAGAALSAARELHDDLTGALSQIDFGIGVSAGRAIAGHVGTQARFEYTVIGDPVNEAARLTELAKLEQGHVLASAIAVSGALDAEALCWEVGEVVELRGRSAPTQLARPATVATAGVDA
;
A
#
# COMPACT_ATOMS: atom_id res chain seq x y z
N MET A 1 -10.64 -15.01 -5.76
CA MET A 1 -10.46 -15.17 -7.22
C MET A 1 -10.30 -16.63 -7.56
N ARG A 2 -11.10 -17.19 -8.45
CA ARG A 2 -11.01 -18.61 -8.84
C ARG A 2 -9.96 -18.74 -9.94
N THR A 3 -9.01 -19.65 -9.76
CA THR A 3 -7.99 -19.95 -10.77
C THR A 3 -8.67 -20.55 -12.01
N PRO A 4 -8.39 -20.06 -13.22
CA PRO A 4 -9.03 -20.59 -14.43
C PRO A 4 -8.38 -21.93 -14.83
N TRP A 5 -8.85 -23.04 -14.24
CA TRP A 5 -8.35 -24.41 -14.45
C TRP A 5 -8.27 -24.84 -15.89
N PRO A 6 -9.33 -24.59 -16.67
CA PRO A 6 -9.28 -24.97 -18.08
C PRO A 6 -8.14 -24.27 -18.82
N VAL A 7 -7.88 -22.99 -18.47
CA VAL A 7 -6.79 -22.20 -19.08
C VAL A 7 -5.43 -22.75 -18.70
N PHE A 8 -5.24 -23.19 -17.42
CA PHE A 8 -3.99 -23.81 -17.00
C PHE A 8 -3.73 -25.15 -17.71
N ALA A 9 -4.73 -26.04 -17.76
CA ALA A 9 -4.63 -27.32 -18.45
C ALA A 9 -4.40 -27.15 -19.96
N LEU A 10 -5.13 -26.21 -20.58
CA LEU A 10 -4.96 -25.87 -22.00
C LEU A 10 -3.55 -25.34 -22.29
N GLY A 11 -3.00 -24.49 -21.42
CA GLY A 11 -1.65 -23.96 -21.53
C GLY A 11 -0.59 -25.06 -21.46
N ILE A 12 -0.75 -26.06 -20.58
CA ILE A 12 0.12 -27.24 -20.52
C ILE A 12 0.09 -27.99 -21.83
N LEU A 13 -1.10 -28.32 -22.31
CA LEU A 13 -1.29 -29.06 -23.56
C LEU A 13 -0.72 -28.32 -24.77
N GLN A 14 -0.92 -27.00 -24.82
CA GLN A 14 -0.37 -26.13 -25.86
C GLN A 14 1.17 -26.18 -25.89
N ALA A 15 1.83 -26.13 -24.73
CA ALA A 15 3.27 -26.22 -24.61
C ALA A 15 3.80 -27.57 -25.14
N ASP A 16 3.13 -28.66 -24.75
CA ASP A 16 3.49 -30.01 -25.18
C ASP A 16 3.30 -30.23 -26.71
N ILE A 17 2.22 -29.68 -27.28
CA ILE A 17 1.96 -29.70 -28.73
C ILE A 17 3.02 -28.89 -29.49
N ILE A 18 3.37 -27.70 -29.03
CA ILE A 18 4.41 -26.88 -29.69
C ILE A 18 5.77 -27.61 -29.68
N GLY A 19 6.14 -28.20 -28.53
CA GLY A 19 7.36 -29.01 -28.45
C GLY A 19 7.35 -30.20 -29.43
N ALA A 20 6.24 -30.93 -29.54
CA ALA A 20 6.10 -32.04 -30.48
C ALA A 20 6.18 -31.57 -31.95
N LEU A 21 5.55 -30.43 -32.28
CA LEU A 21 5.61 -29.85 -33.63
C LEU A 21 7.03 -29.40 -33.99
N LEU A 22 7.79 -28.87 -33.02
CA LEU A 22 9.20 -28.52 -33.23
C LEU A 22 10.05 -29.75 -33.51
N VAL A 23 9.84 -30.87 -32.79
CA VAL A 23 10.52 -32.13 -33.05
C VAL A 23 10.18 -32.67 -34.44
N LEU A 24 8.90 -32.68 -34.80
CA LEU A 24 8.46 -33.09 -36.13
C LEU A 24 9.05 -32.23 -37.24
N GLY A 25 9.08 -30.93 -37.06
CA GLY A 25 9.71 -29.97 -37.97
C GLY A 25 11.21 -30.24 -38.11
N PHE A 26 11.92 -30.48 -37.00
CA PHE A 26 13.32 -30.84 -37.02
C PHE A 26 13.59 -32.19 -37.72
N LEU A 27 12.79 -33.20 -37.44
CA LEU A 27 12.89 -34.50 -38.12
C LEU A 27 12.63 -34.38 -39.63
N ARG A 28 11.75 -33.50 -40.04
CA ARG A 28 11.38 -33.28 -41.46
C ARG A 28 12.44 -32.49 -42.23
N PHE A 29 13.05 -31.47 -41.62
CA PHE A 29 13.91 -30.51 -42.30
C PHE A 29 15.36 -30.56 -41.82
N GLY A 30 15.63 -30.97 -40.58
CA GLY A 30 16.95 -31.00 -39.95
C GLY A 30 17.63 -32.37 -39.99
N VAL A 31 16.93 -33.47 -40.39
CA VAL A 31 17.55 -34.79 -40.53
C VAL A 31 18.07 -34.95 -41.96
N PRO A 32 19.33 -35.40 -42.13
CA PRO A 32 19.88 -35.70 -43.45
C PRO A 32 19.01 -36.62 -44.26
N PRO A 33 18.92 -36.46 -45.60
CA PRO A 33 18.03 -37.26 -46.47
C PRO A 33 18.19 -38.76 -46.34
N ALA A 34 19.45 -39.24 -46.26
CA ALA A 34 19.75 -40.66 -46.13
C ALA A 34 19.19 -41.29 -44.84
N GLU A 35 19.32 -40.59 -43.69
CA GLU A 35 18.78 -41.06 -42.42
C GLU A 35 17.26 -40.87 -42.33
N ARG A 36 16.73 -39.86 -43.01
CA ARG A 36 15.29 -39.66 -43.12
C ARG A 36 14.59 -40.80 -43.83
N ILE A 37 15.17 -41.31 -44.93
CA ILE A 37 14.62 -42.45 -45.64
C ILE A 37 14.61 -43.67 -44.71
N ARG A 38 15.70 -43.94 -43.98
CA ARG A 38 15.78 -45.05 -43.01
C ARG A 38 14.74 -44.92 -41.89
N LEU A 39 14.45 -43.72 -41.43
CA LEU A 39 13.40 -43.51 -40.44
C LEU A 39 11.99 -43.74 -41.00
N GLN A 40 11.79 -43.61 -42.32
CA GLN A 40 10.51 -43.93 -42.97
C GLN A 40 10.27 -45.43 -43.06
N ASP A 41 11.35 -46.25 -43.02
CA ASP A 41 11.27 -47.71 -43.04
C ASP A 41 10.95 -48.33 -41.66
N LEU A 42 10.69 -47.47 -40.62
CA LEU A 42 10.26 -47.95 -39.33
C LEU A 42 8.92 -48.70 -39.44
N PRO A 43 8.77 -49.86 -38.77
CA PRO A 43 7.53 -50.57 -38.73
C PRO A 43 6.37 -49.68 -38.24
N THR A 44 5.21 -49.80 -38.87
CA THR A 44 4.01 -49.05 -38.50
C THR A 44 3.62 -49.25 -37.01
N ALA A 45 3.94 -50.43 -36.48
CA ALA A 45 3.76 -50.73 -35.06
C ALA A 45 4.60 -49.82 -34.15
N ASN A 46 5.85 -49.50 -34.53
CA ASN A 46 6.73 -48.62 -33.77
C ASN A 46 6.18 -47.18 -33.75
N PHE A 47 5.60 -46.73 -34.86
CA PHE A 47 4.95 -45.44 -34.92
C PHE A 47 3.69 -45.39 -34.04
N ALA A 48 2.89 -46.46 -34.01
CA ALA A 48 1.73 -46.55 -33.11
C ALA A 48 2.14 -46.52 -31.62
N VAL A 49 3.24 -47.24 -31.26
CA VAL A 49 3.79 -47.22 -29.89
C VAL A 49 4.25 -45.83 -29.52
N LEU A 50 4.94 -45.11 -30.41
CA LEU A 50 5.40 -43.75 -30.17
C LEU A 50 4.24 -42.77 -29.99
N LEU A 51 3.21 -42.85 -30.84
CA LEU A 51 2.02 -42.04 -30.75
C LEU A 51 1.27 -42.33 -29.44
N GLY A 52 1.10 -43.59 -29.08
CA GLY A 52 0.53 -44.03 -27.82
C GLY A 52 1.28 -43.46 -26.61
N TYR A 53 2.63 -43.51 -26.66
CA TYR A 53 3.49 -42.91 -25.64
C TYR A 53 3.22 -41.42 -25.51
N VAL A 54 3.21 -40.66 -26.61
CA VAL A 54 2.97 -39.19 -26.58
C VAL A 54 1.65 -38.86 -25.93
N VAL A 55 0.57 -39.57 -26.29
CA VAL A 55 -0.77 -39.36 -25.70
C VAL A 55 -0.76 -39.66 -24.20
N VAL A 56 -0.16 -40.79 -23.80
CA VAL A 56 -0.07 -41.19 -22.39
C VAL A 56 0.80 -40.21 -21.60
N ALA A 57 1.96 -39.82 -22.11
CA ALA A 57 2.88 -38.91 -21.45
C ALA A 57 2.26 -37.52 -21.24
N PHE A 58 1.54 -36.97 -22.23
CA PHE A 58 0.84 -35.72 -22.12
C PHE A 58 -0.30 -35.81 -21.11
N GLY A 59 -1.07 -36.90 -21.13
CA GLY A 59 -2.12 -37.15 -20.14
C GLY A 59 -1.60 -37.27 -18.73
N VAL A 60 -0.58 -38.08 -18.51
CA VAL A 60 0.06 -38.23 -17.18
C VAL A 60 0.70 -36.93 -16.71
N GLY A 61 1.41 -36.20 -17.55
CA GLY A 61 2.00 -34.92 -17.23
C GLY A 61 0.96 -33.87 -16.79
N THR A 62 -0.18 -33.83 -17.49
CA THR A 62 -1.29 -32.94 -17.14
C THR A 62 -1.95 -33.36 -15.82
N ILE A 63 -2.28 -34.64 -15.65
CA ILE A 63 -2.89 -35.17 -14.41
C ILE A 63 -1.97 -34.92 -13.19
N LEU A 64 -0.67 -35.19 -13.32
CA LEU A 64 0.29 -34.99 -12.25
C LEU A 64 0.40 -33.51 -11.89
N SER A 65 0.44 -32.63 -12.88
CA SER A 65 0.45 -31.18 -12.67
C SER A 65 -0.82 -30.70 -11.93
N LEU A 66 -1.99 -31.22 -12.28
CA LEU A 66 -3.26 -30.90 -11.62
C LEU A 66 -3.30 -31.47 -10.19
N ARG A 67 -2.81 -32.70 -9.97
CA ARG A 67 -2.74 -33.30 -8.61
C ARG A 67 -1.87 -32.47 -7.66
N LEU A 68 -0.74 -31.96 -8.13
CA LEU A 68 0.13 -31.09 -7.33
C LEU A 68 -0.56 -29.80 -6.89
N LEU A 69 -1.56 -29.35 -7.63
CA LEU A 69 -2.31 -28.14 -7.34
C LEU A 69 -3.56 -28.35 -6.47
N VAL A 70 -3.97 -29.59 -6.20
CA VAL A 70 -5.13 -29.90 -5.34
C VAL A 70 -5.09 -29.18 -3.97
N PRO A 71 -3.94 -29.12 -3.24
CA PRO A 71 -3.87 -28.38 -1.98
C PRO A 71 -4.08 -26.88 -2.14
N VAL A 72 -3.63 -26.30 -3.25
CA VAL A 72 -3.84 -24.88 -3.58
C VAL A 72 -5.33 -24.59 -3.78
N PHE A 73 -6.06 -25.54 -4.39
CA PHE A 73 -7.53 -25.43 -4.56
C PHE A 73 -8.28 -25.48 -3.26
N ARG A 74 -7.89 -26.41 -2.41
CA ARG A 74 -8.48 -26.55 -1.07
C ARG A 74 -8.25 -25.28 -0.26
N TRP A 75 -7.06 -24.73 -0.36
CA TRP A 75 -6.73 -23.44 0.25
C TRP A 75 -7.63 -22.32 -0.26
N GLN A 76 -7.74 -22.12 -1.59
CA GLN A 76 -8.58 -21.07 -2.16
C GLN A 76 -10.07 -21.21 -1.85
N ARG A 77 -10.58 -22.43 -1.65
CA ARG A 77 -11.95 -22.68 -1.24
C ARG A 77 -12.18 -22.44 0.26
N ARG A 78 -11.16 -22.71 1.11
CA ARG A 78 -11.23 -22.52 2.56
C ARG A 78 -11.00 -21.09 3.00
N ASP A 79 -10.19 -20.31 2.29
CA ASP A 79 -9.98 -18.88 2.54
C ASP A 79 -11.28 -18.05 2.47
N ALA A 80 -12.31 -18.62 1.82
CA ALA A 80 -13.66 -18.05 1.80
C ALA A 80 -14.52 -18.43 3.05
N LEU A 81 -14.10 -19.37 3.89
CA LEU A 81 -14.93 -19.92 4.94
C LEU A 81 -14.28 -20.06 6.34
N LEU A 82 -12.96 -20.25 6.49
CA LEU A 82 -12.31 -20.45 7.79
C LEU A 82 -10.80 -20.11 7.72
N SER A 83 -10.34 -19.17 8.54
CA SER A 83 -8.97 -18.61 8.46
C SER A 83 -7.94 -19.21 9.44
N GLU A 84 -8.25 -20.11 10.37
CA GLU A 84 -7.33 -20.40 11.49
C GLU A 84 -7.00 -21.86 11.82
N ASP A 85 -7.66 -22.87 11.25
CA ASP A 85 -7.60 -24.22 11.83
C ASP A 85 -6.37 -25.08 11.49
N ASP A 86 -5.54 -24.74 10.48
CA ASP A 86 -4.32 -25.51 10.21
C ASP A 86 -3.21 -24.71 9.52
N PRO A 87 -2.33 -24.05 10.28
CA PRO A 87 -1.25 -23.21 9.73
C PRO A 87 -0.25 -24.00 8.88
N VAL A 88 -0.07 -25.31 9.12
CA VAL A 88 0.88 -26.16 8.37
C VAL A 88 0.36 -26.43 6.96
N VAL A 89 -0.91 -26.80 6.83
CA VAL A 89 -1.54 -27.02 5.50
C VAL A 89 -1.58 -25.74 4.69
N PHE A 90 -1.86 -24.61 5.34
CA PHE A 90 -1.84 -23.29 4.73
C PHE A 90 -0.44 -22.94 4.15
N GLN A 91 0.61 -23.10 4.94
CA GLN A 91 1.99 -22.85 4.52
C GLN A 91 2.41 -23.76 3.36
N GLN A 92 2.06 -25.05 3.41
CA GLN A 92 2.37 -26.00 2.33
C GLN A 92 1.64 -25.66 1.03
N ALA A 93 0.39 -25.22 1.07
CA ALA A 93 -0.35 -24.81 -0.11
C ALA A 93 0.29 -23.57 -0.78
N ARG A 94 0.69 -22.58 0.03
CA ARG A 94 1.41 -21.39 -0.44
C ARG A 94 2.74 -21.76 -1.12
N LEU A 95 3.55 -22.61 -0.48
CA LEU A 95 4.82 -23.09 -1.04
C LEU A 95 4.63 -23.83 -2.37
N ARG A 96 3.62 -24.71 -2.46
CA ARG A 96 3.31 -25.45 -3.70
C ARG A 96 2.86 -24.52 -4.82
N ALA A 97 2.03 -23.52 -4.51
CA ALA A 97 1.61 -22.53 -5.50
C ALA A 97 2.81 -21.80 -6.12
N LEU A 98 3.77 -21.38 -5.29
CA LEU A 98 4.95 -20.64 -5.72
C LEU A 98 5.98 -21.50 -6.47
N ARG A 99 6.06 -22.83 -6.16
CA ARG A 99 6.99 -23.77 -6.80
C ARG A 99 6.42 -24.43 -8.05
N MET A 100 5.14 -24.26 -8.34
CA MET A 100 4.47 -24.97 -9.45
C MET A 100 5.12 -24.77 -10.81
N PRO A 101 5.58 -23.57 -11.21
CA PRO A 101 6.27 -23.39 -12.49
C PRO A 101 7.55 -24.27 -12.59
N ALA A 102 8.31 -24.41 -11.50
CA ALA A 102 9.50 -25.26 -11.46
C ALA A 102 9.15 -26.76 -11.54
N TYR A 103 8.10 -27.20 -10.85
CA TYR A 103 7.61 -28.58 -10.96
C TYR A 103 7.15 -28.90 -12.38
N ARG A 104 6.55 -27.93 -13.07
CA ARG A 104 6.15 -28.14 -14.48
C ARG A 104 7.34 -28.40 -15.39
N VAL A 105 8.44 -27.64 -15.23
CA VAL A 105 9.70 -27.89 -15.97
C VAL A 105 10.20 -29.29 -15.69
N LEU A 106 10.26 -29.71 -14.44
CA LEU A 106 10.74 -31.03 -14.06
C LEU A 106 9.89 -32.15 -14.69
N ILE A 107 8.57 -32.05 -14.59
CA ILE A 107 7.62 -33.02 -15.18
C ILE A 107 7.84 -33.10 -16.70
N SER A 108 7.95 -31.95 -17.34
CA SER A 108 8.21 -31.89 -18.80
C SER A 108 9.53 -32.56 -19.20
N MET A 109 10.62 -32.21 -18.50
CA MET A 109 11.94 -32.76 -18.76
C MET A 109 11.97 -34.29 -18.59
N VAL A 110 11.34 -34.80 -17.53
CA VAL A 110 11.25 -36.27 -17.30
C VAL A 110 10.44 -36.93 -18.42
N ASN A 111 9.30 -36.40 -18.80
CA ASN A 111 8.49 -36.95 -19.90
C ASN A 111 9.26 -36.99 -21.22
N TRP A 112 9.95 -35.89 -21.56
CA TRP A 112 10.74 -35.86 -22.79
C TRP A 112 11.96 -36.77 -22.76
N LEU A 113 12.62 -36.90 -21.59
CA LEU A 113 13.75 -37.83 -21.44
C LEU A 113 13.31 -39.28 -21.67
N VAL A 114 12.19 -39.70 -21.04
CA VAL A 114 11.64 -41.05 -21.25
C VAL A 114 11.22 -41.22 -22.70
N GLY A 115 10.57 -40.23 -23.31
CA GLY A 115 10.21 -40.26 -24.72
C GLY A 115 11.41 -40.38 -25.66
N SER A 116 12.50 -39.67 -25.35
CA SER A 116 13.75 -39.75 -26.08
C SER A 116 14.33 -41.17 -26.05
N VAL A 117 14.40 -41.78 -24.87
CA VAL A 117 14.88 -43.16 -24.69
C VAL A 117 14.01 -44.15 -25.47
N VAL A 118 12.67 -44.02 -25.36
CA VAL A 118 11.74 -44.88 -26.12
C VAL A 118 11.92 -44.70 -27.61
N PHE A 119 12.00 -43.47 -28.10
CA PHE A 119 12.16 -43.21 -29.53
C PHE A 119 13.48 -43.73 -30.09
N ILE A 120 14.59 -43.52 -29.39
CA ILE A 120 15.92 -44.06 -29.77
C ILE A 120 15.88 -45.58 -29.75
N ALA A 121 15.36 -46.23 -28.73
CA ALA A 121 15.27 -47.68 -28.61
C ALA A 121 14.47 -48.32 -29.76
N LEU A 122 13.32 -47.73 -30.11
CA LEU A 122 12.50 -48.21 -31.25
C LEU A 122 13.17 -48.00 -32.60
N SER A 123 13.95 -46.93 -32.75
CA SER A 123 14.67 -46.61 -33.99
C SER A 123 16.00 -47.36 -34.13
N TRP A 124 16.56 -47.88 -33.04
CA TRP A 124 17.91 -48.49 -33.00
C TRP A 124 18.13 -49.60 -34.02
N PRO A 125 17.20 -50.59 -34.23
CA PRO A 125 17.40 -51.69 -35.17
C PRO A 125 17.49 -51.23 -36.63
N VAL A 126 16.86 -50.12 -36.98
CA VAL A 126 16.72 -49.65 -38.38
C VAL A 126 17.67 -48.46 -38.65
N ALA A 127 17.84 -47.58 -37.70
CA ALA A 127 18.55 -46.34 -37.88
C ALA A 127 19.39 -45.95 -36.62
N SER A 128 20.31 -46.86 -36.22
CA SER A 128 21.16 -46.62 -35.04
C SER A 128 22.04 -45.37 -35.17
N ARG A 129 22.47 -45.03 -36.37
CA ARG A 129 23.25 -43.83 -36.67
C ARG A 129 22.43 -42.53 -36.53
N ALA A 130 21.10 -42.62 -36.58
CA ALA A 130 20.22 -41.46 -36.31
C ALA A 130 20.05 -41.14 -34.82
N ALA A 131 20.49 -42.01 -33.89
CA ALA A 131 20.30 -41.83 -32.45
C ALA A 131 20.76 -40.46 -31.91
N PRO A 132 21.94 -39.92 -32.27
CA PRO A 132 22.34 -38.58 -31.80
C PRO A 132 21.45 -37.47 -32.37
N VAL A 133 20.96 -37.62 -33.60
CA VAL A 133 20.04 -36.65 -34.24
C VAL A 133 18.67 -36.68 -33.55
N LEU A 134 18.18 -37.88 -33.21
CA LEU A 134 16.94 -38.09 -32.50
C LEU A 134 17.02 -37.52 -31.07
N ALA A 135 18.15 -37.75 -30.37
CA ALA A 135 18.41 -37.20 -29.06
C ALA A 135 18.42 -35.66 -29.12
N ALA A 136 19.05 -35.08 -30.10
CA ALA A 136 19.08 -33.65 -30.32
C ALA A 136 17.67 -33.06 -30.58
N ALA A 137 16.89 -33.70 -31.45
CA ALA A 137 15.51 -33.29 -31.75
C ALA A 137 14.62 -33.30 -30.51
N THR A 138 14.67 -34.39 -29.74
CA THR A 138 13.87 -34.52 -28.50
C THR A 138 14.33 -33.57 -27.43
N LEU A 139 15.63 -33.24 -27.31
CA LEU A 139 16.15 -32.23 -26.41
C LEU A 139 15.63 -30.85 -26.80
N LEU A 140 15.55 -30.51 -28.07
CA LEU A 140 14.97 -29.26 -28.55
C LEU A 140 13.47 -29.15 -28.16
N GLY A 141 12.70 -30.21 -28.37
CA GLY A 141 11.31 -30.29 -27.95
C GLY A 141 11.14 -30.16 -26.45
N ALA A 142 11.98 -30.85 -25.67
CA ALA A 142 11.99 -30.80 -24.22
C ALA A 142 12.21 -29.37 -23.69
N THR A 143 13.22 -28.69 -24.23
CA THR A 143 13.56 -27.31 -23.81
C THR A 143 12.49 -26.32 -24.21
N ALA A 144 11.93 -26.41 -25.42
CA ALA A 144 10.84 -25.56 -25.87
C ALA A 144 9.59 -25.74 -24.99
N THR A 145 9.19 -27.00 -24.73
CA THR A 145 8.06 -27.33 -23.86
C THR A 145 8.28 -26.81 -22.43
N ALA A 146 9.49 -26.98 -21.90
CA ALA A 146 9.83 -26.52 -20.54
C ALA A 146 9.75 -25.01 -20.41
N ILE A 147 10.28 -24.23 -21.38
CA ILE A 147 10.18 -22.76 -21.38
C ILE A 147 8.74 -22.31 -21.44
N ILE A 148 8.01 -22.79 -22.47
CA ILE A 148 6.62 -22.36 -22.69
C ILE A 148 5.77 -22.76 -21.49
N GLY A 149 5.92 -23.98 -20.99
CA GLY A 149 5.20 -24.47 -19.81
C GLY A 149 5.53 -23.67 -18.53
N TYR A 150 6.79 -23.27 -18.34
CA TYR A 150 7.20 -22.39 -17.23
C TYR A 150 6.51 -21.03 -17.32
N LEU A 151 6.66 -20.33 -18.45
CA LEU A 151 6.12 -18.98 -18.64
C LEU A 151 4.59 -18.94 -18.55
N GLN A 152 3.92 -19.95 -19.15
CA GLN A 152 2.47 -20.05 -19.05
C GLN A 152 1.99 -20.35 -17.63
N SER A 153 2.68 -21.27 -16.93
CA SER A 153 2.37 -21.59 -15.52
C SER A 153 2.52 -20.36 -14.62
N GLU A 154 3.60 -19.61 -14.81
CA GLU A 154 3.85 -18.35 -14.08
C GLU A 154 2.72 -17.33 -14.34
N ARG A 155 2.36 -17.14 -15.61
CA ARG A 155 1.31 -16.18 -16.00
C ARG A 155 -0.08 -16.57 -15.46
N VAL A 156 -0.46 -17.84 -15.58
CA VAL A 156 -1.80 -18.30 -15.15
C VAL A 156 -1.92 -18.38 -13.64
N LEU A 157 -0.84 -18.77 -12.93
CA LEU A 157 -0.85 -18.86 -11.47
C LEU A 157 -0.51 -17.54 -10.78
N ARG A 158 -0.28 -16.46 -11.51
CA ARG A 158 0.00 -15.14 -10.98
C ARG A 158 -0.98 -14.68 -9.88
N PRO A 159 -2.33 -14.73 -10.06
CA PRO A 159 -3.26 -14.31 -9.01
C PRO A 159 -3.14 -15.17 -7.75
N VAL A 160 -2.76 -16.44 -7.89
CA VAL A 160 -2.52 -17.36 -6.77
C VAL A 160 -1.21 -17.03 -6.06
N ALA A 161 -0.16 -16.71 -6.81
CA ALA A 161 1.13 -16.29 -6.26
C ALA A 161 1.01 -14.98 -5.48
N VAL A 162 0.25 -14.01 -5.99
CA VAL A 162 -0.07 -12.76 -5.29
C VAL A 162 -0.76 -13.04 -3.95
N ALA A 163 -1.78 -13.91 -3.94
CA ALA A 163 -2.45 -14.30 -2.71
C ALA A 163 -1.53 -15.05 -1.73
N ALA A 164 -0.63 -15.90 -2.26
CA ALA A 164 0.34 -16.64 -1.46
C ALA A 164 1.43 -15.77 -0.82
N LEU A 165 1.70 -14.59 -1.36
CA LEU A 165 2.70 -13.64 -0.83
C LEU A 165 2.08 -12.59 0.11
N ARG A 166 0.76 -12.51 0.24
CA ARG A 166 0.11 -11.65 1.23
C ARG A 166 0.52 -12.07 2.65
N GLY A 167 0.97 -11.10 3.45
CA GLY A 167 1.49 -11.36 4.80
C GLY A 167 2.91 -11.95 4.84
N GLY A 168 3.69 -11.75 3.76
CA GLY A 168 5.10 -12.13 3.68
C GLY A 168 5.37 -13.50 3.04
N PRO A 169 6.63 -13.81 2.74
CA PRO A 169 7.00 -15.08 2.12
C PRO A 169 6.81 -16.25 3.10
N PRO A 170 6.29 -17.42 2.63
CA PRO A 170 6.15 -18.59 3.49
C PRO A 170 7.52 -19.14 3.95
N VAL A 171 7.58 -19.68 5.17
CA VAL A 171 8.80 -20.27 5.74
C VAL A 171 9.33 -21.39 4.83
N GLY A 172 10.64 -21.38 4.56
CA GLY A 172 11.28 -22.38 3.67
C GLY A 172 11.11 -22.12 2.16
N PHE A 173 10.59 -20.96 1.77
CA PHE A 173 10.58 -20.53 0.38
C PHE A 173 12.01 -20.19 -0.07
N ARG A 174 12.66 -21.11 -0.77
CA ARG A 174 13.90 -20.84 -1.53
C ARG A 174 13.53 -20.17 -2.84
N ARG A 175 14.03 -18.99 -3.04
CA ARG A 175 13.73 -18.10 -4.17
C ARG A 175 14.24 -18.71 -5.48
N SER A 176 13.37 -18.79 -6.48
CA SER A 176 13.81 -18.86 -7.87
C SER A 176 14.23 -17.44 -8.26
N GLY A 177 15.51 -17.12 -8.16
CA GLY A 177 16.01 -15.77 -8.42
C GLY A 177 15.72 -15.32 -9.86
N VAL A 178 15.59 -14.01 -10.06
CA VAL A 178 15.57 -13.39 -11.40
C VAL A 178 16.74 -13.91 -12.24
N VAL A 179 17.91 -14.11 -11.61
CA VAL A 179 19.12 -14.66 -12.25
C VAL A 179 18.89 -16.07 -12.81
N LEU A 180 18.29 -16.96 -12.01
CA LEU A 180 18.01 -18.33 -12.49
C LEU A 180 17.03 -18.33 -13.66
N ARG A 181 16.01 -17.46 -13.62
CA ARG A 181 15.07 -17.30 -14.74
C ARG A 181 15.77 -16.82 -16.00
N LEU A 182 16.65 -15.82 -15.88
CA LEU A 182 17.43 -15.33 -17.02
C LEU A 182 18.37 -16.38 -17.59
N LEU A 183 19.08 -17.11 -16.72
CA LEU A 183 19.96 -18.21 -17.13
C LEU A 183 19.19 -19.34 -17.82
N LEU A 184 18.04 -19.74 -17.28
CA LEU A 184 17.20 -20.75 -17.91
C LEU A 184 16.66 -20.27 -19.25
N THR A 185 16.18 -19.02 -19.35
CA THR A 185 15.71 -18.46 -20.62
C THR A 185 16.84 -18.44 -21.65
N TRP A 186 18.05 -17.97 -21.28
CA TRP A 186 19.21 -17.98 -22.16
C TRP A 186 19.63 -19.39 -22.54
N ALA A 187 19.77 -20.29 -21.57
CA ALA A 187 20.20 -21.69 -21.81
C ALA A 187 19.25 -22.38 -22.78
N LEU A 188 17.96 -22.17 -22.62
CA LEU A 188 16.93 -22.85 -23.40
C LEU A 188 16.68 -22.19 -24.77
N SER A 189 16.73 -20.86 -24.85
CA SER A 189 16.45 -20.13 -26.09
C SER A 189 17.67 -20.05 -27.04
N THR A 190 18.86 -20.05 -26.45
CA THR A 190 20.11 -19.82 -27.23
C THR A 190 21.14 -20.91 -26.96
N GLY A 191 21.36 -21.30 -25.71
CA GLY A 191 22.40 -22.25 -25.31
C GLY A 191 22.22 -23.62 -25.93
N VAL A 192 21.01 -24.21 -25.85
CA VAL A 192 20.72 -25.54 -26.42
C VAL A 192 20.81 -25.53 -27.94
N PRO A 193 20.20 -24.62 -28.71
CA PRO A 193 20.38 -24.54 -30.15
C PRO A 193 21.84 -24.38 -30.57
N LEU A 194 22.61 -23.54 -29.88
CA LEU A 194 24.05 -23.41 -30.18
C LEU A 194 24.84 -24.69 -29.89
N LEU A 195 24.57 -25.34 -28.74
CA LEU A 195 25.18 -26.62 -28.42
C LEU A 195 24.88 -27.67 -29.49
N MET A 196 23.64 -27.70 -30.00
CA MET A 196 23.24 -28.61 -31.05
C MET A 196 23.96 -28.30 -32.38
N ILE A 197 24.16 -27.03 -32.73
CA ILE A 197 24.95 -26.64 -33.90
C ILE A 197 26.39 -27.12 -33.74
N VAL A 198 27.00 -26.89 -32.58
CA VAL A 198 28.37 -27.33 -32.29
C VAL A 198 28.49 -28.87 -32.41
N LEU A 199 27.54 -29.59 -31.80
CA LEU A 199 27.52 -31.07 -31.88
C LEU A 199 27.32 -31.57 -33.31
N ALA A 200 26.48 -30.94 -34.12
CA ALA A 200 26.26 -31.30 -35.51
C ALA A 200 27.54 -31.10 -36.35
N VAL A 201 28.23 -29.97 -36.17
CA VAL A 201 29.49 -29.67 -36.87
C VAL A 201 30.60 -30.62 -36.44
N VAL A 202 30.74 -30.91 -35.14
CA VAL A 202 31.72 -31.86 -34.59
C VAL A 202 31.45 -33.27 -35.12
N ALA A 203 30.20 -33.74 -35.09
CA ALA A 203 29.79 -35.05 -35.56
C ALA A 203 30.09 -35.23 -37.09
N GLY A 204 29.87 -34.17 -37.87
CA GLY A 204 30.21 -34.15 -39.28
C GLY A 204 31.72 -34.24 -39.53
N LYS A 205 32.55 -33.50 -38.75
CA LYS A 205 34.01 -33.49 -38.88
C LYS A 205 34.65 -34.83 -38.51
N PHE A 206 34.15 -35.51 -37.50
CA PHE A 206 34.68 -36.80 -37.06
C PHE A 206 34.05 -38.00 -37.76
N SER A 207 33.31 -37.79 -38.86
CA SER A 207 32.62 -38.83 -39.63
C SER A 207 31.71 -39.73 -38.77
N LEU A 208 31.26 -39.24 -37.61
CA LEU A 208 30.27 -39.91 -36.76
C LEU A 208 28.90 -39.98 -37.44
N LEU A 209 28.67 -39.07 -38.37
CA LEU A 209 27.54 -39.05 -39.29
C LEU A 209 28.14 -39.12 -40.69
N GLU A 210 27.76 -40.12 -41.51
CA GLU A 210 28.14 -40.24 -42.95
C GLU A 210 27.35 -39.17 -43.75
N VAL A 211 27.64 -37.89 -43.49
CA VAL A 211 26.90 -36.78 -44.06
C VAL A 211 27.90 -35.83 -44.70
N SER A 212 27.66 -35.47 -45.95
CA SER A 212 28.48 -34.46 -46.62
C SER A 212 28.31 -33.09 -45.97
N ALA A 213 29.37 -32.28 -45.96
CA ALA A 213 29.35 -30.93 -45.39
C ALA A 213 28.20 -30.06 -45.97
N ASP A 214 27.92 -30.23 -47.26
CA ASP A 214 26.85 -29.51 -47.96
C ASP A 214 25.45 -29.85 -47.44
N SER A 215 25.23 -31.09 -46.99
CA SER A 215 23.93 -31.49 -46.45
C SER A 215 23.67 -31.01 -45.00
N LEU A 216 24.73 -30.62 -44.29
CA LEU A 216 24.63 -30.00 -42.94
C LEU A 216 24.37 -28.48 -42.99
N PHE A 217 24.66 -27.83 -44.11
CA PHE A 217 24.54 -26.37 -44.21
C PHE A 217 23.11 -25.87 -43.92
N ALA A 218 22.11 -26.42 -44.57
CA ALA A 218 20.73 -26.00 -44.41
C ALA A 218 20.18 -26.24 -42.98
N PRO A 219 20.36 -27.41 -42.34
CA PRO A 219 19.98 -27.64 -40.93
C PRO A 219 20.68 -26.69 -39.96
N VAL A 220 21.98 -26.49 -40.10
CA VAL A 220 22.77 -25.61 -39.24
C VAL A 220 22.32 -24.15 -39.39
N LEU A 221 22.11 -23.69 -40.64
CA LEU A 221 21.61 -22.35 -40.91
C LEU A 221 20.21 -22.14 -40.31
N LEU A 222 19.30 -23.10 -40.49
CA LEU A 222 17.94 -23.02 -39.90
C LEU A 222 17.99 -22.93 -38.37
N MET A 223 18.82 -23.76 -37.74
CA MET A 223 19.00 -23.74 -36.29
C MET A 223 19.63 -22.45 -35.82
N ALA A 224 20.61 -21.89 -36.53
CA ALA A 224 21.24 -20.62 -36.19
C ALA A 224 20.23 -19.45 -36.28
N VAL A 225 19.45 -19.40 -37.36
CA VAL A 225 18.39 -18.39 -37.52
C VAL A 225 17.31 -18.54 -36.44
N ALA A 226 16.86 -19.76 -36.16
CA ALA A 226 15.89 -20.03 -35.10
C ALA A 226 16.45 -19.64 -33.73
N ALA A 227 17.70 -19.96 -33.41
CA ALA A 227 18.36 -19.58 -32.16
C ALA A 227 18.44 -18.04 -32.01
N LEU A 228 18.76 -17.33 -33.08
CA LEU A 228 18.85 -15.88 -33.09
C LEU A 228 17.48 -15.24 -32.82
N LEU A 229 16.45 -15.67 -33.52
CA LEU A 229 15.10 -15.11 -33.40
C LEU A 229 14.47 -15.44 -32.03
N ILE A 230 14.56 -16.70 -31.60
CA ILE A 230 14.02 -17.14 -30.31
C ILE A 230 14.82 -16.50 -29.16
N GLY A 231 16.15 -16.43 -29.31
CA GLY A 231 17.03 -15.78 -28.32
C GLY A 231 16.74 -14.29 -28.16
N LEU A 232 16.55 -13.57 -29.26
CA LEU A 232 16.18 -12.16 -29.24
C LEU A 232 14.81 -11.96 -28.58
N ALA A 233 13.80 -12.73 -28.99
CA ALA A 233 12.47 -12.65 -28.40
C ALA A 233 12.49 -12.99 -26.90
N GLY A 234 13.21 -14.03 -26.50
CA GLY A 234 13.40 -14.41 -25.10
C GLY A 234 14.07 -13.31 -24.27
N ASN A 235 15.11 -12.66 -24.83
CA ASN A 235 15.79 -11.55 -24.17
C ASN A 235 14.89 -10.31 -24.01
N VAL A 236 14.15 -9.94 -25.06
CA VAL A 236 13.21 -8.80 -24.99
C VAL A 236 12.12 -9.06 -23.95
N LEU A 237 11.49 -10.23 -23.97
CA LEU A 237 10.46 -10.59 -23.00
C LEU A 237 11.00 -10.64 -21.57
N SER A 238 12.20 -11.17 -21.36
CA SER A 238 12.84 -11.19 -20.04
C SER A 238 13.19 -9.80 -19.55
N SER A 239 13.69 -8.93 -20.43
CA SER A 239 13.98 -7.53 -20.10
C SER A 239 12.73 -6.75 -19.72
N MET A 240 11.63 -6.91 -20.47
CA MET A 240 10.34 -6.31 -20.15
C MET A 240 9.81 -6.80 -18.79
N ALA A 241 9.94 -8.09 -18.52
CA ALA A 241 9.49 -8.67 -17.26
C ALA A 241 10.23 -8.13 -16.01
N ILE A 242 11.40 -7.52 -16.18
CA ILE A 242 12.16 -6.86 -15.12
C ILE A 242 11.91 -5.34 -15.14
N ALA A 243 11.96 -4.73 -16.33
CA ALA A 243 11.87 -3.29 -16.49
C ALA A 243 10.50 -2.72 -16.07
N ASP A 244 9.41 -3.41 -16.40
CA ASP A 244 8.06 -2.94 -16.10
C ASP A 244 7.76 -2.86 -14.59
N PRO A 245 8.04 -3.89 -13.76
CA PRO A 245 7.91 -3.79 -12.32
C PRO A 245 8.78 -2.70 -11.69
N LEU A 246 10.02 -2.50 -12.19
CA LEU A 246 10.90 -1.44 -11.69
C LEU A 246 10.38 -0.04 -12.02
N ARG A 247 9.82 0.17 -13.23
CA ARG A 247 9.19 1.45 -13.59
C ARG A 247 7.99 1.76 -12.69
N GLN A 248 7.15 0.74 -12.43
CA GLN A 248 6.01 0.88 -11.52
C GLN A 248 6.45 1.19 -10.10
N LEU A 249 7.49 0.53 -9.59
CA LEU A 249 8.04 0.81 -8.27
C LEU A 249 8.53 2.25 -8.17
N ARG A 250 9.27 2.72 -9.19
CA ARG A 250 9.75 4.11 -9.24
C ARG A 250 8.61 5.11 -9.23
N TRP A 251 7.55 4.84 -10.01
CA TRP A 251 6.35 5.69 -10.02
C TRP A 251 5.66 5.70 -8.65
N ALA A 252 5.44 4.53 -8.06
CA ALA A 252 4.77 4.40 -6.76
C ALA A 252 5.56 5.05 -5.62
N LEU A 253 6.90 4.94 -5.63
CA LEU A 253 7.77 5.67 -4.69
C LEU A 253 7.61 7.19 -4.84
N GLY A 254 7.51 7.70 -6.09
CA GLY A 254 7.25 9.11 -6.36
C GLY A 254 5.88 9.57 -5.85
N GLU A 255 4.85 8.73 -5.87
CA GLU A 255 3.55 9.02 -5.27
C GLU A 255 3.64 9.14 -3.74
N VAL A 256 4.32 8.20 -3.09
CA VAL A 256 4.52 8.24 -1.63
C VAL A 256 5.33 9.47 -1.21
N GLN A 257 6.36 9.85 -1.96
CA GLN A 257 7.13 11.09 -1.68
C GLN A 257 6.26 12.36 -1.76
N ARG A 258 5.21 12.35 -2.58
CA ARG A 258 4.23 13.46 -2.69
C ARG A 258 3.12 13.38 -1.64
N GLY A 259 3.21 12.45 -0.69
CA GLY A 259 2.21 12.25 0.37
C GLY A 259 0.99 11.41 -0.02
N ASN A 260 1.00 10.78 -1.21
CA ASN A 260 -0.08 9.88 -1.62
C ASN A 260 0.17 8.46 -1.08
N TYR A 261 -0.30 8.19 0.13
CA TYR A 261 -0.20 6.88 0.80
C TYR A 261 -1.26 5.86 0.34
N ASN A 262 -2.04 6.16 -0.70
CA ASN A 262 -2.95 5.21 -1.33
C ASN A 262 -2.30 4.47 -2.51
N ALA A 263 -1.03 4.76 -2.82
CA ALA A 263 -0.28 4.11 -3.88
C ALA A 263 -0.18 2.60 -3.60
N HIS A 264 -0.72 1.78 -4.50
CA HIS A 264 -0.70 0.32 -4.38
C HIS A 264 -0.10 -0.30 -5.64
N MET A 265 0.85 -1.21 -5.46
CA MET A 265 1.47 -1.94 -6.55
C MET A 265 0.84 -3.31 -6.74
N GLN A 266 0.64 -3.71 -7.99
CA GLN A 266 0.30 -5.09 -8.30
C GLN A 266 1.56 -5.95 -8.17
N ILE A 267 1.45 -7.05 -7.40
CA ILE A 267 2.51 -8.05 -7.31
C ILE A 267 2.45 -8.89 -8.57
N TYR A 268 3.55 -8.96 -9.33
CA TYR A 268 3.58 -9.60 -10.64
C TYR A 268 4.03 -11.05 -10.60
N ASP A 269 4.94 -11.42 -9.73
CA ASP A 269 5.50 -12.75 -9.65
C ASP A 269 5.99 -13.09 -8.22
N ALA A 270 6.54 -14.30 -8.04
CA ALA A 270 7.11 -14.75 -6.78
C ALA A 270 8.64 -14.58 -6.71
N THR A 271 9.22 -13.78 -7.61
CA THR A 271 10.64 -13.47 -7.60
C THR A 271 10.98 -12.41 -6.56
N GLU A 272 12.26 -12.01 -6.50
CA GLU A 272 12.71 -10.90 -5.63
C GLU A 272 11.96 -9.61 -5.93
N LEU A 273 11.54 -9.39 -7.20
CA LEU A 273 10.77 -8.21 -7.59
C LEU A 273 9.36 -8.22 -7.00
N GLY A 274 8.68 -9.36 -7.05
CA GLY A 274 7.35 -9.49 -6.43
C GLY A 274 7.39 -9.36 -4.91
N LEU A 275 8.45 -9.85 -4.26
CA LEU A 275 8.68 -9.63 -2.82
C LEU A 275 8.95 -8.17 -2.49
N LEU A 276 9.73 -7.47 -3.33
CA LEU A 276 9.97 -6.05 -3.18
C LEU A 276 8.66 -5.24 -3.31
N GLN A 277 7.80 -5.61 -4.28
CA GLN A 277 6.48 -5.01 -4.44
C GLN A 277 5.57 -5.27 -3.23
N ALA A 278 5.58 -6.49 -2.68
CA ALA A 278 4.83 -6.82 -1.47
C ALA A 278 5.32 -6.00 -0.27
N GLY A 279 6.64 -5.95 -0.04
CA GLY A 279 7.24 -5.15 1.03
C GLY A 279 6.95 -3.65 0.89
N PHE A 280 6.95 -3.12 -0.33
CA PHE A 280 6.52 -1.75 -0.60
C PHE A 280 5.06 -1.51 -0.18
N ASN A 281 4.13 -2.39 -0.56
CA ASN A 281 2.73 -2.27 -0.19
C ASN A 281 2.51 -2.33 1.34
N ASP A 282 3.29 -3.17 2.04
CA ASP A 282 3.23 -3.26 3.51
C ASP A 282 3.74 -1.97 4.16
N MET A 283 4.85 -1.41 3.65
CA MET A 283 5.38 -0.12 4.10
C MET A 283 4.39 1.03 3.89
N VAL A 284 3.76 1.10 2.70
CA VAL A 284 2.76 2.15 2.40
C VAL A 284 1.54 2.04 3.31
N ARG A 285 1.10 0.83 3.62
CA ARG A 285 -0.01 0.59 4.57
C ARG A 285 0.35 1.11 5.97
N GLU A 286 1.55 0.83 6.45
CA GLU A 286 2.02 1.31 7.75
C GLU A 286 2.13 2.84 7.79
N LEU A 287 2.66 3.46 6.71
CA LEU A 287 2.70 4.92 6.58
C LEU A 287 1.30 5.55 6.58
N SER A 288 0.36 4.96 5.84
CA SER A 288 -1.03 5.42 5.80
C SER A 288 -1.71 5.32 7.18
N GLU A 289 -1.46 4.25 7.92
CA GLU A 289 -1.98 4.07 9.27
C GLU A 289 -1.38 5.10 10.25
N ARG A 290 -0.07 5.33 10.16
CA ARG A 290 0.60 6.38 10.98
C ARG A 290 0.06 7.77 10.68
N GLU A 291 -0.14 8.11 9.41
CA GLU A 291 -0.70 9.42 9.04
C GLU A 291 -2.13 9.58 9.52
N ARG A 292 -2.95 8.54 9.42
CA ARG A 292 -4.30 8.53 9.97
C ARG A 292 -4.32 8.72 11.49
N LEU A 293 -3.41 8.04 12.20
CA LEU A 293 -3.27 8.21 13.66
C LEU A 293 -2.83 9.63 14.00
N ARG A 294 -1.92 10.22 13.22
CA ARG A 294 -1.47 11.60 13.40
C ARG A 294 -2.61 12.61 13.18
N ASP A 295 -3.41 12.44 12.11
CA ASP A 295 -4.59 13.30 11.87
C ASP A 295 -5.62 13.18 12.99
N LEU A 296 -5.92 11.96 13.42
CA LEU A 296 -6.82 11.74 14.56
C LEU A 296 -6.27 12.39 15.84
N PHE A 297 -4.98 12.22 16.14
CA PHE A 297 -4.35 12.85 17.30
C PHE A 297 -4.42 14.37 17.22
N GLY A 298 -4.14 14.95 16.04
CA GLY A 298 -4.28 16.39 15.82
C GLY A 298 -5.69 16.92 16.10
N ARG A 299 -6.72 16.16 15.71
CA ARG A 299 -8.12 16.54 16.00
C ARG A 299 -8.49 16.42 17.48
N TYR A 300 -7.86 15.50 18.22
CA TYR A 300 -8.13 15.33 19.65
C TYR A 300 -7.43 16.36 20.54
N VAL A 301 -6.18 16.71 20.24
CA VAL A 301 -5.37 17.60 21.09
C VAL A 301 -5.16 18.99 20.51
N GLY A 302 -5.59 19.23 19.28
CA GLY A 302 -5.30 20.43 18.51
C GLY A 302 -4.02 20.28 17.68
N GLU A 303 -4.06 20.77 16.43
CA GLU A 303 -2.99 20.56 15.45
C GLU A 303 -1.64 21.19 15.90
N ASP A 304 -1.68 22.37 16.49
CA ASP A 304 -0.49 23.08 16.97
C ASP A 304 0.16 22.38 18.17
N VAL A 305 -0.64 21.81 19.08
CA VAL A 305 -0.15 21.02 20.22
C VAL A 305 0.49 19.72 19.70
N ALA A 306 -0.19 19.04 18.78
CA ALA A 306 0.33 17.81 18.18
C ALA A 306 1.65 18.05 17.45
N ARG A 307 1.76 19.13 16.66
CA ARG A 307 2.97 19.52 15.94
C ARG A 307 4.12 19.79 16.91
N ARG A 308 3.86 20.59 17.95
CA ARG A 308 4.88 20.94 18.95
C ARG A 308 5.36 19.73 19.76
N ALA A 309 4.46 18.81 20.09
CA ALA A 309 4.78 17.55 20.75
C ALA A 309 5.71 16.69 19.89
N LEU A 310 5.50 16.67 18.57
CA LEU A 310 6.38 15.94 17.62
C LEU A 310 7.76 16.61 17.46
N GLU A 311 7.82 17.94 17.49
CA GLU A 311 9.07 18.69 17.30
C GLU A 311 9.96 18.71 18.54
N ARG A 312 9.40 18.88 19.74
CA ARG A 312 10.12 19.13 21.00
C ARG A 312 9.98 18.04 22.04
N GLY A 313 9.20 16.99 21.74
CA GLY A 313 8.86 15.95 22.71
C GLY A 313 7.76 16.39 23.69
N THR A 314 7.40 15.47 24.61
CA THR A 314 6.31 15.61 25.57
C THR A 314 6.82 15.44 26.99
N GLU A 315 7.83 16.25 27.38
CA GLU A 315 8.28 16.26 28.76
C GLU A 315 7.21 16.89 29.67
N LEU A 316 7.00 16.28 30.85
CA LEU A 316 6.10 16.81 31.86
C LEU A 316 6.68 18.11 32.44
N GLY A 317 5.82 19.10 32.62
CA GLY A 317 6.19 20.43 33.11
C GLY A 317 5.63 21.53 32.21
N GLY A 318 6.00 22.76 32.50
CA GLY A 318 5.52 23.90 31.75
C GLY A 318 6.50 25.06 31.78
N GLN A 319 6.26 26.05 30.95
CA GLN A 319 7.00 27.30 30.88
C GLN A 319 6.07 28.44 31.28
N GLU A 320 6.61 29.39 32.01
CA GLU A 320 5.91 30.61 32.31
C GLU A 320 5.79 31.49 31.07
N ARG A 321 4.58 31.91 30.72
CA ARG A 321 4.25 32.68 29.51
C ARG A 321 3.24 33.73 29.80
N ASP A 322 3.31 34.81 29.07
CA ASP A 322 2.22 35.76 28.97
C ASP A 322 1.18 35.23 28.01
N VAL A 323 -0.04 35.03 28.49
CA VAL A 323 -1.15 34.45 27.73
C VAL A 323 -2.40 35.31 27.90
N ALA A 324 -3.28 35.26 26.91
CA ALA A 324 -4.65 35.67 27.09
C ALA A 324 -5.56 34.43 27.02
N VAL A 325 -6.58 34.43 27.86
CA VAL A 325 -7.53 33.36 28.06
C VAL A 325 -8.92 33.87 27.75
N LEU A 326 -9.59 33.19 26.83
CA LEU A 326 -11.00 33.39 26.55
C LEU A 326 -11.76 32.16 27.01
N PHE A 327 -12.73 32.36 27.90
CA PHE A 327 -13.65 31.30 28.31
C PHE A 327 -15.04 31.67 27.79
N ILE A 328 -15.73 30.71 27.19
CA ILE A 328 -17.08 30.87 26.68
C ILE A 328 -17.95 29.71 27.13
N ASP A 329 -19.18 29.96 27.55
CA ASP A 329 -20.07 28.96 28.11
C ASP A 329 -21.54 29.29 27.79
N LEU A 330 -22.36 28.27 27.54
CA LEU A 330 -23.78 28.45 27.22
C LEU A 330 -24.61 28.69 28.48
N VAL A 331 -25.68 29.46 28.35
CA VAL A 331 -26.69 29.67 29.42
C VAL A 331 -27.76 28.57 29.30
N GLY A 332 -28.02 27.90 30.41
CA GLY A 332 -29.16 26.98 30.52
C GLY A 332 -28.98 25.64 29.74
N SER A 333 -27.76 25.24 29.44
CA SER A 333 -27.43 23.97 28.73
C SER A 333 -28.01 22.73 29.42
N THR A 334 -28.05 22.72 30.76
CA THR A 334 -28.68 21.64 31.54
C THR A 334 -30.19 21.56 31.26
N GLN A 335 -30.87 22.70 31.15
CA GLN A 335 -32.28 22.74 30.78
C GLN A 335 -32.51 22.34 29.33
N LEU A 336 -31.63 22.77 28.44
CA LEU A 336 -31.63 22.36 27.03
C LEU A 336 -31.53 20.82 26.90
N ALA A 337 -30.62 20.20 27.64
CA ALA A 337 -30.44 18.74 27.68
C ALA A 337 -31.64 18.01 28.30
N ALA A 338 -32.36 18.64 29.24
CA ALA A 338 -33.55 18.05 29.85
C ALA A 338 -34.81 18.13 28.98
N THR A 339 -34.87 19.09 28.04
CA THR A 339 -36.09 19.44 27.30
C THR A 339 -36.05 18.98 25.83
N ARG A 340 -34.87 18.74 25.27
CA ARG A 340 -34.68 18.36 23.87
C ARG A 340 -34.12 16.93 23.69
N PRO A 341 -34.37 16.29 22.55
CA PRO A 341 -33.74 15.00 22.23
C PRO A 341 -32.21 15.11 22.22
N PRO A 342 -31.46 14.09 22.75
CA PRO A 342 -29.99 14.15 22.83
C PRO A 342 -29.28 14.47 21.51
N GLY A 343 -29.78 13.94 20.39
CA GLY A 343 -29.20 14.22 19.06
C GLY A 343 -29.31 15.68 18.64
N GLU A 344 -30.39 16.37 19.01
CA GLU A 344 -30.59 17.80 18.74
C GLU A 344 -29.66 18.66 19.60
N VAL A 345 -29.49 18.29 20.87
CA VAL A 345 -28.53 18.95 21.77
C VAL A 345 -27.11 18.87 21.27
N VAL A 346 -26.70 17.68 20.84
CA VAL A 346 -25.36 17.45 20.21
C VAL A 346 -25.22 18.28 18.93
N GLY A 347 -26.25 18.36 18.09
CA GLY A 347 -26.25 19.22 16.90
C GLY A 347 -25.96 20.67 17.23
N ILE A 348 -26.69 21.22 18.20
CA ILE A 348 -26.52 22.61 18.68
C ILE A 348 -25.11 22.86 19.23
N LEU A 349 -24.62 21.95 20.08
CA LEU A 349 -23.25 22.05 20.62
C LEU A 349 -22.19 22.01 19.53
N ASN A 350 -22.36 21.17 18.53
CA ASN A 350 -21.43 21.10 17.39
C ASN A 350 -21.41 22.38 16.56
N ASP A 351 -22.57 22.99 16.33
CA ASP A 351 -22.65 24.28 15.63
C ASP A 351 -22.02 25.41 16.45
N PHE A 352 -22.28 25.45 17.76
CA PHE A 352 -21.63 26.36 18.68
C PHE A 352 -20.10 26.21 18.68
N PHE A 353 -19.60 25.01 18.89
CA PHE A 353 -18.15 24.74 18.90
C PHE A 353 -17.50 25.01 17.57
N ARG A 354 -18.15 24.75 16.44
CA ARG A 354 -17.66 25.10 15.12
C ARG A 354 -17.38 26.60 14.99
N ILE A 355 -18.31 27.43 15.38
CA ILE A 355 -18.15 28.89 15.36
C ILE A 355 -17.00 29.33 16.31
N VAL A 356 -16.94 28.76 17.51
CA VAL A 356 -15.86 29.05 18.46
C VAL A 356 -14.50 28.69 17.91
N VAL A 357 -14.35 27.49 17.37
CA VAL A 357 -13.07 27.01 16.79
C VAL A 357 -12.63 27.88 15.61
N ASP A 358 -13.55 28.16 14.68
CA ASP A 358 -13.25 28.95 13.49
C ASP A 358 -12.79 30.37 13.83
N ILE A 359 -13.45 31.06 14.78
CA ILE A 359 -13.10 32.42 15.16
C ILE A 359 -11.80 32.43 15.95
N VAL A 360 -11.65 31.57 16.94
CA VAL A 360 -10.44 31.50 17.77
C VAL A 360 -9.20 31.22 16.89
N GLN A 361 -9.31 30.31 15.93
CA GLN A 361 -8.20 30.01 14.99
C GLN A 361 -7.88 31.18 14.05
N ARG A 362 -8.89 31.92 13.56
CA ARG A 362 -8.67 33.12 12.74
C ARG A 362 -7.89 34.20 13.49
N HIS A 363 -8.07 34.32 14.78
CA HIS A 363 -7.33 35.25 15.65
C HIS A 363 -6.03 34.66 16.22
N GLY A 364 -5.55 33.52 15.71
CA GLY A 364 -4.26 32.91 16.13
C GLY A 364 -4.28 32.27 17.52
N GLY A 365 -5.47 32.05 18.09
CA GLY A 365 -5.68 31.27 19.31
C GLY A 365 -5.91 29.80 19.03
N PHE A 366 -5.96 29.00 20.08
CA PHE A 366 -6.35 27.60 19.98
C PHE A 366 -7.35 27.22 21.07
N VAL A 367 -8.30 26.34 20.76
CA VAL A 367 -9.20 25.76 21.72
C VAL A 367 -8.48 24.69 22.50
N ASN A 368 -8.20 24.92 23.77
CA ASN A 368 -7.47 24.01 24.64
C ASN A 368 -8.32 22.77 24.97
N LYS A 369 -9.55 23.01 25.39
CA LYS A 369 -10.49 21.92 25.71
C LYS A 369 -11.94 22.40 25.67
N PHE A 370 -12.82 21.44 25.45
CA PHE A 370 -14.26 21.60 25.71
C PHE A 370 -14.58 21.04 27.10
N GLN A 371 -15.36 21.76 27.88
CA GLN A 371 -15.78 21.38 29.25
C GLN A 371 -17.32 21.34 29.30
N GLY A 372 -17.90 20.23 28.80
CA GLY A 372 -19.35 20.15 28.62
C GLY A 372 -19.83 21.06 27.50
N ASP A 373 -20.48 22.14 27.85
CA ASP A 373 -20.98 23.20 26.98
C ASP A 373 -20.09 24.43 26.92
N ALA A 374 -18.94 24.41 27.60
CA ALA A 374 -17.97 25.48 27.63
C ALA A 374 -16.74 25.19 26.80
N ALA A 375 -16.06 26.23 26.33
CA ALA A 375 -14.77 26.13 25.68
C ALA A 375 -13.73 27.04 26.34
N LEU A 376 -12.56 26.50 26.62
CA LEU A 376 -11.37 27.20 27.06
C LEU A 376 -10.46 27.47 25.88
N CYS A 377 -10.23 28.72 25.53
CA CYS A 377 -9.43 29.16 24.42
C CYS A 377 -8.21 29.95 24.93
N ILE A 378 -7.05 29.70 24.32
CA ILE A 378 -5.78 30.28 24.76
C ILE A 378 -5.11 30.97 23.57
N PHE A 379 -4.54 32.15 23.84
CA PHE A 379 -3.73 32.94 22.92
C PHE A 379 -2.35 33.16 23.55
N GLY A 380 -1.27 33.03 22.75
CA GLY A 380 0.12 33.13 23.24
C GLY A 380 0.73 31.81 23.71
N ALA A 381 -0.04 30.70 23.69
CA ALA A 381 0.44 29.35 23.91
C ALA A 381 -0.45 28.36 23.12
N PRO A 382 0.08 27.23 22.58
CA PRO A 382 1.48 26.77 22.58
C PRO A 382 2.39 27.64 21.71
N LEU A 383 1.84 28.36 20.74
CA LEU A 383 2.58 29.27 19.85
C LEU A 383 2.56 30.67 20.46
N GLU A 384 3.67 31.43 20.32
CA GLU A 384 3.74 32.81 20.70
C GLU A 384 2.86 33.67 19.80
N HIS A 385 2.14 34.61 20.38
CA HIS A 385 1.33 35.58 19.65
C HIS A 385 1.78 37.02 20.00
N PRO A 386 2.05 37.87 19.01
CA PRO A 386 2.58 39.21 19.26
C PRO A 386 1.64 40.10 20.06
N ASP A 387 0.34 39.91 19.93
CA ASP A 387 -0.73 40.60 20.67
C ASP A 387 -1.79 39.60 21.12
N ALA A 388 -1.43 38.75 22.08
CA ALA A 388 -2.32 37.72 22.58
C ALA A 388 -3.59 38.31 23.23
N ALA A 389 -3.46 39.43 23.94
CA ALA A 389 -4.56 40.09 24.59
C ALA A 389 -5.53 40.72 23.58
N GLY A 390 -5.03 41.48 22.63
CA GLY A 390 -5.86 42.07 21.56
C GLY A 390 -6.55 41.01 20.70
N ALA A 391 -5.85 39.93 20.38
CA ALA A 391 -6.43 38.80 19.64
C ALA A 391 -7.59 38.13 20.38
N ALA A 392 -7.45 37.90 21.71
CA ALA A 392 -8.51 37.34 22.54
C ALA A 392 -9.71 38.26 22.67
N LEU A 393 -9.47 39.56 22.84
CA LEU A 393 -10.53 40.58 22.92
C LEU A 393 -11.30 40.74 21.61
N SER A 394 -10.59 40.78 20.48
CA SER A 394 -11.19 40.83 19.14
C SER A 394 -12.01 39.58 18.84
N ALA A 395 -11.46 38.39 19.18
CA ALA A 395 -12.19 37.13 19.06
C ALA A 395 -13.47 37.11 19.90
N ALA A 396 -13.44 37.66 21.11
CA ALA A 396 -14.61 37.72 21.98
C ALA A 396 -15.75 38.58 21.39
N ARG A 397 -15.42 39.73 20.79
CA ARG A 397 -16.41 40.59 20.12
C ARG A 397 -16.98 39.90 18.88
N GLU A 398 -16.15 39.30 18.05
CA GLU A 398 -16.60 38.59 16.86
C GLU A 398 -17.43 37.35 17.21
N LEU A 399 -17.07 36.60 18.27
CA LEU A 399 -17.87 35.50 18.80
C LEU A 399 -19.27 35.97 19.25
N HIS A 400 -19.35 37.09 19.94
CA HIS A 400 -20.62 37.65 20.36
C HIS A 400 -21.53 37.96 19.16
N ASP A 401 -21.00 38.61 18.13
CA ASP A 401 -21.77 39.01 16.95
C ASP A 401 -22.24 37.80 16.16
N ASP A 402 -21.33 36.85 15.88
CA ASP A 402 -21.64 35.65 15.09
C ASP A 402 -22.59 34.69 15.82
N LEU A 403 -22.41 34.48 17.12
CA LEU A 403 -23.29 33.60 17.91
C LEU A 403 -24.69 34.21 18.11
N THR A 404 -24.80 35.52 18.34
CA THR A 404 -26.08 36.20 18.43
C THR A 404 -26.86 36.08 17.12
N GLY A 405 -26.16 36.15 15.99
CA GLY A 405 -26.77 35.97 14.66
C GLY A 405 -27.16 34.52 14.35
N ALA A 406 -26.31 33.57 14.70
CA ALA A 406 -26.46 32.17 14.31
C ALA A 406 -27.32 31.33 15.27
N LEU A 407 -27.26 31.63 16.58
CA LEU A 407 -27.88 30.84 17.65
C LEU A 407 -28.85 31.70 18.50
N SER A 408 -29.73 32.46 17.87
CA SER A 408 -30.64 33.43 18.50
C SER A 408 -31.56 32.89 19.62
N GLN A 409 -31.60 31.59 19.84
CA GLN A 409 -32.41 30.92 20.87
C GLN A 409 -31.59 30.49 22.10
N ILE A 410 -30.28 30.73 22.12
CA ILE A 410 -29.36 30.25 23.16
C ILE A 410 -28.49 31.42 23.60
N ASP A 411 -28.53 31.73 24.87
CA ASP A 411 -27.67 32.73 25.48
C ASP A 411 -26.32 32.10 25.86
N PHE A 412 -25.31 32.93 25.94
CA PHE A 412 -23.95 32.54 26.30
C PHE A 412 -23.29 33.62 27.16
N GLY A 413 -22.13 33.29 27.73
CA GLY A 413 -21.28 34.28 28.39
C GLY A 413 -19.84 34.12 27.91
N ILE A 414 -19.15 35.23 27.68
CA ILE A 414 -17.75 35.26 27.27
C ILE A 414 -16.96 36.07 28.31
N GLY A 415 -15.88 35.45 28.81
CA GLY A 415 -14.96 36.12 29.74
C GLY A 415 -13.54 36.10 29.19
N VAL A 416 -12.86 37.24 29.16
CA VAL A 416 -11.48 37.39 28.69
C VAL A 416 -10.59 37.93 29.81
N SER A 417 -9.46 37.26 30.03
CA SER A 417 -8.40 37.70 30.94
C SER A 417 -7.02 37.50 30.32
N ALA A 418 -6.04 38.27 30.77
CA ALA A 418 -4.66 38.15 30.35
C ALA A 418 -3.70 38.23 31.52
N GLY A 419 -2.56 37.59 31.40
CA GLY A 419 -1.49 37.62 32.39
C GLY A 419 -0.54 36.44 32.30
N ARG A 420 0.34 36.34 33.30
CA ARG A 420 1.34 35.25 33.35
C ARG A 420 0.71 33.94 33.81
N ALA A 421 1.01 32.88 33.10
CA ALA A 421 0.55 31.54 33.42
C ALA A 421 1.59 30.50 33.03
N ILE A 422 1.48 29.31 33.59
CA ILE A 422 2.31 28.14 33.19
C ILE A 422 1.56 27.41 32.10
N ALA A 423 2.20 27.31 30.92
CA ALA A 423 1.69 26.56 29.78
C ALA A 423 2.58 25.31 29.53
N GLY A 424 2.00 24.11 29.53
CA GLY A 424 2.76 22.91 29.40
C GLY A 424 1.96 21.61 29.59
N HIS A 425 2.69 20.48 29.66
CA HIS A 425 2.09 19.17 29.86
C HIS A 425 1.95 18.86 31.36
N VAL A 426 0.72 18.71 31.79
CA VAL A 426 0.36 18.42 33.19
C VAL A 426 -0.31 17.06 33.29
N GLY A 427 0.16 16.23 34.23
CA GLY A 427 -0.38 14.90 34.48
C GLY A 427 0.71 13.90 34.88
N THR A 428 0.60 12.67 34.38
CA THR A 428 1.56 11.59 34.61
C THR A 428 2.16 11.13 33.29
N GLN A 429 3.25 10.35 33.32
CA GLN A 429 3.81 9.77 32.09
C GLN A 429 2.82 8.91 31.29
N ALA A 430 1.85 8.30 31.97
CA ALA A 430 0.82 7.46 31.34
C ALA A 430 -0.37 8.27 30.78
N ARG A 431 -0.61 9.49 31.32
CA ARG A 431 -1.72 10.35 30.89
C ARG A 431 -1.40 11.80 31.24
N PHE A 432 -1.25 12.62 30.27
CA PHE A 432 -1.02 14.06 30.42
C PHE A 432 -1.88 14.83 29.42
N GLU A 433 -2.04 16.11 29.69
CA GLU A 433 -2.78 17.06 28.88
C GLU A 433 -1.95 18.33 28.73
N TYR A 434 -1.92 18.91 27.53
CA TYR A 434 -1.38 20.25 27.38
C TYR A 434 -2.40 21.26 27.88
N THR A 435 -2.04 22.07 28.86
CA THR A 435 -2.98 23.04 29.46
C THR A 435 -2.22 24.25 29.95
N VAL A 436 -3.00 25.28 30.29
CA VAL A 436 -2.52 26.51 30.90
C VAL A 436 -3.08 26.61 32.32
N ILE A 437 -2.20 26.88 33.29
CA ILE A 437 -2.56 27.02 34.70
C ILE A 437 -2.05 28.34 35.18
N GLY A 438 -2.97 29.18 35.75
CA GLY A 438 -2.65 30.47 36.28
C GLY A 438 -3.90 31.26 36.62
N ASP A 439 -3.71 32.42 37.29
CA ASP A 439 -4.80 33.31 37.68
C ASP A 439 -5.66 33.77 36.50
N PRO A 440 -5.11 34.08 35.28
CA PRO A 440 -5.91 34.47 34.13
C PRO A 440 -6.98 33.44 33.73
N VAL A 441 -6.70 32.13 33.92
CA VAL A 441 -7.65 31.07 33.58
C VAL A 441 -8.86 31.13 34.54
N ASN A 442 -8.59 31.29 35.83
CA ASN A 442 -9.63 31.39 36.84
C ASN A 442 -10.44 32.69 36.68
N GLU A 443 -9.77 33.81 36.40
CA GLU A 443 -10.40 35.10 36.17
C GLU A 443 -11.32 35.03 34.95
N ALA A 444 -10.87 34.53 33.80
CA ALA A 444 -11.70 34.37 32.60
C ALA A 444 -12.95 33.52 32.87
N ALA A 445 -12.82 32.39 33.57
CA ALA A 445 -13.94 31.54 33.92
C ALA A 445 -14.98 32.28 34.82
N ARG A 446 -14.53 33.12 35.76
CA ARG A 446 -15.44 33.93 36.62
C ARG A 446 -16.06 35.08 35.86
N LEU A 447 -15.32 35.74 34.98
CA LEU A 447 -15.88 36.77 34.09
C LEU A 447 -16.96 36.18 33.17
N THR A 448 -16.79 34.94 32.68
CA THR A 448 -17.81 34.24 31.88
C THR A 448 -19.13 34.07 32.67
N GLU A 449 -19.04 33.65 33.93
CA GLU A 449 -20.23 33.50 34.77
C GLU A 449 -20.94 34.83 35.00
N LEU A 450 -20.21 35.94 35.19
CA LEU A 450 -20.79 37.27 35.30
C LEU A 450 -21.37 37.74 33.96
N ALA A 451 -20.69 37.50 32.87
CA ALA A 451 -21.11 37.88 31.52
C ALA A 451 -22.48 37.29 31.15
N LYS A 452 -22.80 36.10 31.63
CA LYS A 452 -24.13 35.48 31.46
C LYS A 452 -25.28 36.33 32.01
N LEU A 453 -25.00 37.19 32.98
CA LEU A 453 -25.99 38.07 33.65
C LEU A 453 -26.04 39.47 33.03
N GLU A 454 -25.08 39.82 32.19
CA GLU A 454 -24.96 41.12 31.54
C GLU A 454 -25.66 41.13 30.18
N GLN A 455 -26.24 42.27 29.79
CA GLN A 455 -26.94 42.39 28.50
C GLN A 455 -26.02 42.20 27.30
N GLY A 456 -24.73 42.47 27.42
CA GLY A 456 -23.76 42.34 26.36
C GLY A 456 -23.08 40.95 26.28
N HIS A 457 -23.33 40.09 27.25
CA HIS A 457 -22.78 38.71 27.33
C HIS A 457 -21.25 38.58 27.20
N VAL A 458 -20.49 39.69 27.25
CA VAL A 458 -19.04 39.74 27.11
C VAL A 458 -18.43 40.62 28.17
N LEU A 459 -17.50 40.08 28.94
CA LEU A 459 -16.69 40.79 29.91
C LEU A 459 -15.21 40.47 29.74
N ALA A 460 -14.37 41.50 29.95
CA ALA A 460 -12.92 41.34 29.99
C ALA A 460 -12.37 41.92 31.30
N SER A 461 -11.16 41.51 31.69
CA SER A 461 -10.41 42.21 32.72
C SER A 461 -9.73 43.47 32.14
N ALA A 462 -9.66 44.56 32.91
CA ALA A 462 -8.92 45.75 32.49
C ALA A 462 -7.43 45.44 32.17
N ILE A 463 -6.87 44.41 32.80
CA ILE A 463 -5.51 43.94 32.53
C ILE A 463 -5.42 43.40 31.08
N ALA A 464 -6.41 42.67 30.59
CA ALA A 464 -6.45 42.22 29.21
C ALA A 464 -6.52 43.39 28.22
N VAL A 465 -7.37 44.41 28.52
CA VAL A 465 -7.48 45.61 27.68
C VAL A 465 -6.17 46.41 27.67
N SER A 466 -5.52 46.60 28.82
CA SER A 466 -4.23 47.31 28.91
C SER A 466 -3.07 46.56 28.26
N GLY A 467 -3.17 45.26 28.12
CA GLY A 467 -2.19 44.41 27.42
C GLY A 467 -2.38 44.31 25.90
N ALA A 468 -3.50 44.84 25.38
CA ALA A 468 -3.81 44.84 23.97
C ALA A 468 -3.20 46.05 23.25
N LEU A 469 -2.97 45.92 21.93
CA LEU A 469 -2.60 47.08 21.11
C LEU A 469 -3.71 48.12 21.08
N ASP A 470 -3.32 49.39 20.93
CA ASP A 470 -4.20 50.56 21.02
C ASP A 470 -5.50 50.47 20.20
N ALA A 471 -5.41 49.90 19.01
CA ALA A 471 -6.56 49.75 18.10
C ALA A 471 -7.69 48.89 18.71
N GLU A 472 -7.35 47.79 19.37
CA GLU A 472 -8.35 46.93 20.02
C GLU A 472 -8.72 47.45 21.40
N ALA A 473 -7.77 47.99 22.14
CA ALA A 473 -8.04 48.59 23.46
C ALA A 473 -9.10 49.69 23.41
N LEU A 474 -9.13 50.50 22.34
CA LEU A 474 -10.15 51.56 22.11
C LEU A 474 -11.57 51.02 21.90
N CYS A 475 -11.73 49.75 21.60
CA CYS A 475 -13.04 49.11 21.47
C CYS A 475 -13.64 48.65 22.81
N TRP A 476 -12.99 48.98 23.94
CA TRP A 476 -13.40 48.54 25.27
C TRP A 476 -13.51 49.70 26.25
N GLU A 477 -14.54 49.66 27.07
CA GLU A 477 -14.75 50.63 28.16
C GLU A 477 -14.44 49.94 29.51
N VAL A 478 -13.51 50.54 30.26
CA VAL A 478 -13.14 50.08 31.62
C VAL A 478 -14.16 50.61 32.62
N GLY A 479 -14.73 49.70 33.41
CA GLY A 479 -15.80 49.94 34.34
C GLY A 479 -15.42 49.78 35.83
N GLU A 480 -16.34 49.23 36.56
CA GLU A 480 -16.25 49.03 38.00
C GLU A 480 -15.27 47.93 38.42
N VAL A 481 -14.89 47.98 39.70
CA VAL A 481 -14.05 46.97 40.34
C VAL A 481 -14.95 46.00 41.11
N VAL A 482 -14.78 44.72 40.88
CA VAL A 482 -15.57 43.66 41.53
C VAL A 482 -14.68 42.63 42.21
N GLU A 483 -15.21 41.98 43.24
CA GLU A 483 -14.58 40.81 43.86
C GLU A 483 -15.11 39.54 43.21
N LEU A 484 -14.24 38.75 42.55
CA LEU A 484 -14.59 37.49 41.92
C LEU A 484 -14.43 36.34 42.92
N ARG A 485 -15.43 35.45 42.98
CA ARG A 485 -15.43 34.32 43.92
C ARG A 485 -14.19 33.46 43.76
N GLY A 486 -13.41 33.29 44.84
CA GLY A 486 -12.21 32.45 44.88
C GLY A 486 -10.93 33.12 44.39
N ARG A 487 -10.96 34.43 44.10
CA ARG A 487 -9.76 35.24 43.86
C ARG A 487 -9.54 36.18 45.06
N SER A 488 -8.28 36.39 45.37
CA SER A 488 -7.89 37.32 46.45
C SER A 488 -7.68 38.75 45.96
N ALA A 489 -7.44 38.93 44.66
CA ALA A 489 -7.28 40.22 44.02
C ALA A 489 -8.59 40.70 43.38
N PRO A 490 -8.99 41.98 43.56
CA PRO A 490 -10.13 42.51 42.86
C PRO A 490 -9.89 42.60 41.36
N THR A 491 -10.94 42.47 40.56
CA THR A 491 -10.90 42.59 39.11
C THR A 491 -11.63 43.84 38.67
N GLN A 492 -10.97 44.68 37.88
CA GLN A 492 -11.63 45.79 37.21
C GLN A 492 -12.20 45.27 35.87
N LEU A 493 -13.51 45.42 35.71
CA LEU A 493 -14.24 44.94 34.53
C LEU A 493 -14.04 45.87 33.34
N ALA A 494 -14.09 45.29 32.15
CA ALA A 494 -14.19 46.01 30.88
C ALA A 494 -15.29 45.38 30.01
N ARG A 495 -16.00 46.24 29.27
CA ARG A 495 -17.09 45.87 28.36
C ARG A 495 -16.78 46.36 26.94
N PRO A 496 -17.24 45.68 25.87
CA PRO A 496 -17.16 46.26 24.53
C PRO A 496 -17.85 47.65 24.50
N ALA A 497 -17.13 48.63 23.95
CA ALA A 497 -17.67 49.96 23.77
C ALA A 497 -18.92 49.93 22.88
N THR A 498 -20.01 50.48 23.33
CA THR A 498 -21.20 50.64 22.51
C THR A 498 -20.87 51.63 21.39
N VAL A 499 -20.81 51.13 20.13
CA VAL A 499 -20.76 52.05 18.99
C VAL A 499 -22.05 52.86 19.04
N ALA A 500 -21.97 54.08 19.55
CA ALA A 500 -23.07 55.02 19.40
C ALA A 500 -23.33 55.11 17.88
N THR A 501 -24.47 54.60 17.44
CA THR A 501 -25.00 54.87 16.11
C THR A 501 -25.11 56.37 16.02
N ALA A 502 -24.12 57.03 15.40
CA ALA A 502 -24.21 58.45 15.06
C ALA A 502 -25.47 58.58 14.22
N GLY A 503 -26.49 59.23 14.83
CA GLY A 503 -27.75 59.46 14.20
C GLY A 503 -27.52 60.13 12.86
N VAL A 504 -27.98 59.49 11.82
CA VAL A 504 -28.23 60.15 10.54
C VAL A 504 -29.58 60.87 10.74
N ASP A 505 -29.51 62.03 11.37
CA ASP A 505 -30.53 63.03 11.24
C ASP A 505 -29.96 64.10 10.28
N ALA A 506 -30.40 64.07 9.05
CA ALA A 506 -30.56 65.24 8.16
C ALA A 506 -31.33 64.83 6.88
#